data_463f73a92972b6472caab3c2c6b91e0b
#
_entry.id   463f73a92972b6472caab3c2c6b91e0b
#
_cell.length_a   1.000
_cell.length_b   1.000
_cell.length_c   1.000
_cell.angle_alpha   90.00
_cell.angle_beta   90.00
_cell.angle_gamma   90.00
#
_symmetry.space_group_name_H-M   'P 1'
#
loop_
_entity.id
_entity.type
_entity.pdbx_description
1 polymer ?
#
loop_
_entity_poly.entity_id
_entity_poly.type
_entity_poly.pdbx_seq_one_letter_code
_entity_poly.pdbx_strand_id
1 'polypeptide(L)'
;MSTPSAPETPPLPYTPAYPIRTERLDLRPVTPDDFAAIHAYQRRPEVCRYLYWGPLDEAASRASVAAKAARTTLRESGDLLQLAVVVRDSGTLVGDVTFVWKSSAHRQGGIGYVFHPDHAGRGYATEASRALLELGFEELRLHRIQAELDGRNTASARLLERLGMRREGHLRENEFLDGEWADEVVYAMLAREWRAQREERARQR
;
A
#
# COMPACT_ATOMS: atom_id res chain seq x y z
N MET A 1 3.05 -37.83 12.87
CA MET A 1 2.49 -36.96 11.81
C MET A 1 3.30 -35.69 11.84
N SER A 2 4.21 -35.49 10.87
CA SER A 2 5.00 -34.24 10.79
C SER A 2 4.07 -33.11 10.39
N THR A 3 3.97 -32.11 11.24
CA THR A 3 3.28 -30.85 10.92
C THR A 3 3.95 -30.25 9.69
N PRO A 4 3.22 -29.89 8.62
CA PRO A 4 3.86 -29.25 7.48
C PRO A 4 4.50 -27.95 7.95
N SER A 5 5.82 -27.83 7.73
CA SER A 5 6.56 -26.61 8.01
C SER A 5 5.90 -25.44 7.25
N ALA A 6 5.66 -24.35 7.95
CA ALA A 6 5.17 -23.14 7.28
C ALA A 6 6.20 -22.70 6.22
N PRO A 7 5.77 -22.24 5.04
CA PRO A 7 6.70 -21.76 4.01
C PRO A 7 7.58 -20.65 4.59
N GLU A 8 8.89 -20.77 4.39
CA GLU A 8 9.84 -19.78 4.88
C GLU A 8 9.67 -18.45 4.15
N THR A 9 9.78 -17.35 4.89
CA THR A 9 9.92 -16.01 4.32
C THR A 9 11.30 -15.88 3.69
N PRO A 10 11.48 -15.05 2.64
CA PRO A 10 12.80 -14.81 2.09
C PRO A 10 13.75 -14.24 3.15
N PRO A 11 15.06 -14.48 3.01
CA PRO A 11 16.04 -13.90 3.93
C PRO A 11 16.03 -12.37 3.83
N LEU A 12 16.24 -11.73 4.98
CA LEU A 12 16.47 -10.29 5.05
C LEU A 12 17.98 -9.96 4.92
N PRO A 13 18.38 -8.83 4.37
CA PRO A 13 17.53 -7.79 3.78
C PRO A 13 16.89 -8.23 2.45
N TYR A 14 15.63 -7.82 2.23
CA TYR A 14 14.89 -8.11 1.01
C TYR A 14 14.65 -6.81 0.22
N THR A 15 15.02 -6.80 -1.04
CA THR A 15 14.76 -5.70 -2.00
C THR A 15 14.06 -6.30 -3.22
N PRO A 16 12.85 -5.83 -3.57
CA PRO A 16 12.19 -6.27 -4.79
C PRO A 16 13.02 -5.96 -6.06
N ALA A 17 12.81 -6.73 -7.10
CA ALA A 17 13.29 -6.34 -8.43
C ALA A 17 12.48 -5.15 -8.95
N TYR A 18 13.11 -3.97 -9.00
CA TYR A 18 12.46 -2.76 -9.48
C TYR A 18 12.64 -2.54 -10.98
N PRO A 19 11.66 -1.93 -11.68
CA PRO A 19 10.31 -1.65 -11.18
C PRO A 19 9.46 -2.92 -11.03
N ILE A 20 8.53 -2.95 -10.06
CA ILE A 20 7.47 -3.94 -10.02
C ILE A 20 6.47 -3.56 -11.11
N ARG A 21 6.38 -4.38 -12.15
CA ARG A 21 5.57 -4.10 -13.33
C ARG A 21 4.19 -4.72 -13.25
N THR A 22 3.18 -3.93 -13.60
CA THR A 22 1.82 -4.39 -13.82
C THR A 22 1.43 -4.23 -15.30
N GLU A 23 0.17 -4.39 -15.64
CA GLU A 23 -0.32 -4.17 -17.00
C GLU A 23 -0.05 -2.75 -17.49
N ARG A 24 -0.33 -1.73 -16.64
CA ARG A 24 -0.27 -0.31 -17.01
C ARG A 24 0.71 0.51 -16.19
N LEU A 25 1.25 -0.04 -15.09
CA LEU A 25 2.01 0.73 -14.11
C LEU A 25 3.41 0.15 -13.91
N ASP A 26 4.34 1.04 -13.60
CA ASP A 26 5.63 0.73 -12.98
C ASP A 26 5.61 1.25 -11.54
N LEU A 27 5.80 0.36 -10.56
CA LEU A 27 6.00 0.70 -9.15
C LEU A 27 7.52 0.68 -8.92
N ARG A 28 8.10 1.86 -8.68
CA ARG A 28 9.55 2.03 -8.54
C ARG A 28 9.90 2.82 -7.28
N PRO A 29 11.14 2.76 -6.81
CA PRO A 29 11.61 3.68 -5.77
C PRO A 29 11.28 5.14 -6.10
N VAL A 30 10.90 5.89 -5.07
CA VAL A 30 10.76 7.35 -5.16
C VAL A 30 12.15 7.96 -5.34
N THR A 31 12.25 8.98 -6.16
CA THR A 31 13.48 9.76 -6.38
C THR A 31 13.26 11.23 -6.04
N PRO A 32 14.31 12.03 -5.82
CA PRO A 32 14.17 13.47 -5.62
C PRO A 32 13.46 14.19 -6.77
N ASP A 33 13.57 13.69 -7.99
CA ASP A 33 12.93 14.26 -9.19
C ASP A 33 11.40 14.13 -9.17
N ASP A 34 10.86 13.23 -8.35
CA ASP A 34 9.41 13.05 -8.16
C ASP A 34 8.76 14.14 -7.32
N PHE A 35 9.57 15.07 -6.75
CA PHE A 35 9.09 16.08 -5.83
C PHE A 35 7.88 16.86 -6.36
N ALA A 36 7.96 17.39 -7.57
CA ALA A 36 6.88 18.23 -8.11
C ALA A 36 5.56 17.46 -8.22
N ALA A 37 5.60 16.21 -8.67
CA ALA A 37 4.43 15.36 -8.82
C ALA A 37 3.85 14.94 -7.45
N ILE A 38 4.71 14.59 -6.49
CA ILE A 38 4.28 14.20 -5.13
C ILE A 38 3.73 15.40 -4.38
N HIS A 39 4.39 16.56 -4.41
CA HIS A 39 3.91 17.79 -3.77
C HIS A 39 2.54 18.21 -4.34
N ALA A 40 2.30 18.02 -5.64
CA ALA A 40 1.04 18.39 -6.27
C ALA A 40 -0.19 17.78 -5.59
N TYR A 41 -0.12 16.55 -5.06
CA TYR A 41 -1.22 15.95 -4.31
C TYR A 41 -1.07 16.07 -2.80
N GLN A 42 0.16 16.06 -2.25
CA GLN A 42 0.37 16.19 -0.80
C GLN A 42 -0.07 17.53 -0.20
N ARG A 43 -0.10 18.60 -1.00
CA ARG A 43 -0.58 19.93 -0.58
C ARG A 43 -2.10 20.08 -0.62
N ARG A 44 -2.83 19.09 -1.11
CA ARG A 44 -4.29 19.19 -1.35
C ARG A 44 -5.06 18.75 -0.11
N PRO A 45 -5.89 19.62 0.51
CA PRO A 45 -6.68 19.26 1.69
C PRO A 45 -7.58 18.04 1.50
N GLU A 46 -8.19 17.90 0.31
CA GLU A 46 -9.03 16.75 0.01
C GLU A 46 -8.29 15.41 -0.07
N VAL A 47 -6.99 15.42 -0.37
CA VAL A 47 -6.14 14.22 -0.33
C VAL A 47 -5.80 13.86 1.11
N CYS A 48 -5.49 14.87 1.94
CA CYS A 48 -5.06 14.69 3.31
C CYS A 48 -6.20 14.40 4.29
N ARG A 49 -7.44 14.66 3.89
CA ARG A 49 -8.64 14.62 4.75
C ARG A 49 -8.78 13.37 5.62
N TYR A 50 -8.29 12.23 5.16
CA TYR A 50 -8.39 10.94 5.85
C TYR A 50 -7.01 10.33 6.12
N LEU A 51 -5.95 11.15 6.10
CA LEU A 51 -4.59 10.72 6.36
C LEU A 51 -4.14 11.25 7.73
N TYR A 52 -3.12 10.62 8.31
CA TYR A 52 -2.56 11.00 9.61
C TYR A 52 -1.66 12.26 9.53
N TRP A 53 -1.80 13.05 8.48
CA TRP A 53 -1.08 14.29 8.25
C TRP A 53 -1.91 15.24 7.39
N GLY A 54 -1.79 16.54 7.68
CA GLY A 54 -2.46 17.60 6.93
C GLY A 54 -1.74 17.97 5.64
N PRO A 55 -2.25 18.97 4.86
CA PRO A 55 -1.59 19.47 3.66
C PRO A 55 -0.14 19.91 3.93
N LEU A 56 0.79 19.38 3.13
CA LEU A 56 2.20 19.67 3.29
C LEU A 56 2.63 20.89 2.47
N ASP A 57 3.37 21.78 3.09
CA ASP A 57 4.08 22.82 2.38
C ASP A 57 5.26 22.26 1.56
N GLU A 58 5.96 23.10 0.85
CA GLU A 58 7.09 22.69 0.01
C GLU A 58 8.22 22.02 0.81
N ALA A 59 8.59 22.60 1.96
CA ALA A 59 9.66 22.07 2.79
C ALA A 59 9.32 20.69 3.38
N ALA A 60 8.12 20.54 3.92
CA ALA A 60 7.61 19.27 4.45
C ALA A 60 7.47 18.20 3.34
N SER A 61 7.01 18.58 2.15
CA SER A 61 6.95 17.66 1.00
C SER A 61 8.34 17.23 0.54
N ARG A 62 9.34 18.10 0.52
CA ARG A 62 10.74 17.73 0.21
C ARG A 62 11.29 16.71 1.22
N ALA A 63 11.03 16.95 2.51
CA ALA A 63 11.42 16.02 3.57
C ALA A 63 10.69 14.66 3.39
N SER A 64 9.40 14.67 3.07
CA SER A 64 8.61 13.47 2.78
C SER A 64 9.19 12.68 1.61
N VAL A 65 9.51 13.33 0.49
CA VAL A 65 10.13 12.69 -0.69
C VAL A 65 11.47 12.07 -0.35
N ALA A 66 12.33 12.78 0.39
CA ALA A 66 13.62 12.26 0.82
C ALA A 66 13.48 11.02 1.72
N ALA A 67 12.52 11.05 2.66
CA ALA A 67 12.21 9.89 3.50
C ALA A 67 11.69 8.69 2.68
N LYS A 68 10.80 8.94 1.72
CA LYS A 68 10.27 7.90 0.82
C LYS A 68 11.37 7.28 -0.03
N ALA A 69 12.28 8.09 -0.58
CA ALA A 69 13.39 7.62 -1.41
C ALA A 69 14.35 6.66 -0.67
N ALA A 70 14.46 6.78 0.65
CA ALA A 70 15.27 5.87 1.47
C ALA A 70 14.61 4.50 1.76
N ARG A 71 13.30 4.35 1.48
CA ARG A 71 12.49 3.19 1.88
C ARG A 71 12.32 2.19 0.74
N THR A 72 13.41 1.56 0.34
CA THR A 72 13.48 0.66 -0.83
C THR A 72 13.83 -0.79 -0.49
N THR A 73 14.12 -1.09 0.80
CA THR A 73 14.58 -2.40 1.24
C THR A 73 13.98 -2.72 2.61
N LEU A 74 13.52 -3.93 2.79
CA LEU A 74 13.06 -4.47 4.08
C LEU A 74 14.23 -5.14 4.79
N ARG A 75 14.58 -4.72 6.00
CA ARG A 75 15.67 -5.26 6.81
C ARG A 75 15.16 -5.97 8.05
N GLU A 76 14.09 -5.42 8.64
CA GLU A 76 13.51 -5.93 9.88
C GLU A 76 12.00 -5.65 9.97
N SER A 77 11.35 -6.22 10.98
CA SER A 77 9.94 -5.90 11.27
C SER A 77 9.78 -4.43 11.59
N GLY A 78 8.79 -3.81 10.99
CA GLY A 78 8.54 -2.36 11.04
C GLY A 78 9.04 -1.61 9.81
N ASP A 79 9.96 -2.18 9.03
CA ASP A 79 10.41 -1.58 7.78
C ASP A 79 9.30 -1.51 6.74
N LEU A 80 9.46 -0.56 5.83
CA LEU A 80 8.49 -0.35 4.77
C LEU A 80 9.16 -0.01 3.43
N LEU A 81 8.48 -0.40 2.35
CA LEU A 81 8.77 0.06 1.00
C LEU A 81 7.82 1.20 0.65
N GLN A 82 8.33 2.28 0.08
CA GLN A 82 7.50 3.36 -0.49
C GLN A 82 7.84 3.55 -1.96
N LEU A 83 6.85 3.31 -2.81
CA LEU A 83 7.05 3.24 -4.24
C LEU A 83 6.18 4.27 -4.97
N ALA A 84 6.79 5.00 -5.88
CA ALA A 84 6.09 5.83 -6.84
C ALA A 84 5.30 4.94 -7.81
N VAL A 85 4.07 5.32 -8.11
CA VAL A 85 3.22 4.67 -9.11
C VAL A 85 3.24 5.50 -10.38
N VAL A 86 3.84 4.95 -11.43
CA VAL A 86 4.03 5.64 -12.72
C VAL A 86 3.27 4.92 -13.81
N VAL A 87 2.49 5.64 -14.59
CA VAL A 87 1.80 5.10 -15.77
C VAL A 87 2.83 4.89 -16.88
N ARG A 88 2.98 3.66 -17.35
CA ARG A 88 4.06 3.25 -18.28
C ARG A 88 4.04 4.01 -19.60
N ASP A 89 2.85 4.18 -20.17
CA ASP A 89 2.71 4.80 -21.50
C ASP A 89 3.03 6.30 -21.50
N SER A 90 2.74 7.00 -20.40
CA SER A 90 2.90 8.45 -20.32
C SER A 90 4.06 8.92 -19.45
N GLY A 91 4.66 8.02 -18.64
CA GLY A 91 5.63 8.40 -17.63
C GLY A 91 5.04 9.23 -16.46
N THR A 92 3.73 9.36 -16.38
CA THR A 92 3.07 10.20 -15.38
C THR A 92 3.04 9.51 -14.03
N LEU A 93 3.57 10.17 -12.99
CA LEU A 93 3.43 9.74 -11.61
C LEU A 93 2.01 10.09 -11.13
N VAL A 94 1.23 9.09 -10.70
CA VAL A 94 -0.17 9.22 -10.34
C VAL A 94 -0.45 9.03 -8.84
N GLY A 95 0.55 8.64 -8.08
CA GLY A 95 0.45 8.42 -6.64
C GLY A 95 1.65 7.67 -6.10
N ASP A 96 1.55 7.27 -4.84
CA ASP A 96 2.51 6.36 -4.21
C ASP A 96 1.80 5.27 -3.40
N VAL A 97 2.49 4.16 -3.22
CA VAL A 97 2.03 3.03 -2.42
C VAL A 97 3.07 2.66 -1.38
N THR A 98 2.59 2.14 -0.27
CA THR A 98 3.40 1.70 0.86
C THR A 98 3.14 0.22 1.13
N PHE A 99 4.19 -0.55 1.28
CA PHE A 99 4.15 -1.88 1.85
C PHE A 99 4.89 -1.88 3.18
N VAL A 100 4.26 -2.39 4.24
CA VAL A 100 4.84 -2.45 5.58
C VAL A 100 5.09 -3.91 5.94
N TRP A 101 6.30 -4.24 6.38
CA TRP A 101 6.59 -5.53 6.99
C TRP A 101 6.28 -5.48 8.48
N LYS A 102 5.04 -5.80 8.87
CA LYS A 102 4.57 -5.61 10.26
C LYS A 102 5.22 -6.59 11.24
N SER A 103 5.37 -7.86 10.85
CA SER A 103 5.94 -8.89 11.73
C SER A 103 6.51 -10.05 10.91
N SER A 104 7.78 -10.34 11.08
CA SER A 104 8.42 -11.53 10.53
C SER A 104 7.94 -12.79 11.26
N ALA A 105 7.89 -12.77 12.59
CA ALA A 105 7.48 -13.92 13.41
C ALA A 105 6.06 -14.39 13.09
N HIS A 106 5.15 -13.46 12.80
CA HIS A 106 3.75 -13.77 12.46
C HIS A 106 3.47 -13.69 10.96
N ARG A 107 4.48 -13.42 10.14
CA ARG A 107 4.36 -13.24 8.68
C ARG A 107 3.21 -12.31 8.31
N GLN A 108 3.23 -11.10 8.88
CA GLN A 108 2.20 -10.09 8.69
C GLN A 108 2.77 -8.87 7.96
N GLY A 109 2.00 -8.37 7.03
CA GLY A 109 2.27 -7.14 6.31
C GLY A 109 1.09 -6.17 6.34
N GLY A 110 1.34 -4.98 5.83
CA GLY A 110 0.33 -3.96 5.63
C GLY A 110 0.50 -3.26 4.30
N ILE A 111 -0.57 -2.71 3.76
CA ILE A 111 -0.53 -1.87 2.55
C ILE A 111 -1.19 -0.53 2.82
N GLY A 112 -0.65 0.51 2.18
CA GLY A 112 -1.22 1.85 2.14
C GLY A 112 -1.02 2.49 0.77
N TYR A 113 -1.76 3.54 0.48
CA TYR A 113 -1.68 4.24 -0.80
C TYR A 113 -2.19 5.67 -0.71
N VAL A 114 -1.61 6.54 -1.51
CA VAL A 114 -2.09 7.90 -1.75
C VAL A 114 -2.04 8.18 -3.25
N PHE A 115 -3.13 8.67 -3.82
CA PHE A 115 -3.22 8.95 -5.25
C PHE A 115 -3.65 10.39 -5.52
N HIS A 116 -3.11 10.93 -6.61
CA HIS A 116 -3.52 12.23 -7.11
C HIS A 116 -4.98 12.18 -7.58
N PRO A 117 -5.90 13.04 -7.10
CA PRO A 117 -7.32 12.94 -7.37
C PRO A 117 -7.67 13.11 -8.86
N ASP A 118 -6.87 13.84 -9.63
CA ASP A 118 -7.10 14.05 -11.08
C ASP A 118 -6.89 12.75 -11.90
N HIS A 119 -6.35 11.71 -11.28
CA HIS A 119 -6.19 10.37 -11.87
C HIS A 119 -7.16 9.33 -11.26
N ALA A 120 -8.14 9.80 -10.45
CA ALA A 120 -9.15 8.92 -9.86
C ALA A 120 -10.05 8.26 -10.93
N GLY A 121 -10.71 7.15 -10.56
CA GLY A 121 -11.66 6.45 -11.43
C GLY A 121 -11.03 5.58 -12.54
N ARG A 122 -9.70 5.62 -12.72
CA ARG A 122 -8.98 4.86 -13.76
C ARG A 122 -8.51 3.48 -13.32
N GLY A 123 -8.76 3.09 -12.06
CA GLY A 123 -8.38 1.79 -11.52
C GLY A 123 -6.91 1.66 -11.08
N TYR A 124 -6.09 2.69 -11.21
CA TYR A 124 -4.65 2.64 -10.89
C TYR A 124 -4.38 2.25 -9.44
N ALA A 125 -5.14 2.81 -8.49
CA ALA A 125 -4.98 2.46 -7.08
C ALA A 125 -5.25 0.98 -6.79
N THR A 126 -6.28 0.41 -7.42
CA THR A 126 -6.60 -1.03 -7.29
C THR A 126 -5.51 -1.91 -7.92
N GLU A 127 -5.00 -1.51 -9.10
CA GLU A 127 -3.93 -2.24 -9.80
C GLU A 127 -2.63 -2.22 -9.01
N ALA A 128 -2.19 -1.05 -8.53
CA ALA A 128 -0.98 -0.91 -7.74
C ALA A 128 -1.06 -1.64 -6.39
N SER A 129 -2.19 -1.53 -5.68
CA SER A 129 -2.38 -2.24 -4.41
C SER A 129 -2.43 -3.75 -4.59
N ARG A 130 -2.95 -4.25 -5.72
CA ARG A 130 -2.89 -5.67 -6.07
C ARG A 130 -1.46 -6.16 -6.25
N ALA A 131 -0.59 -5.38 -6.89
CA ALA A 131 0.82 -5.71 -7.02
C ALA A 131 1.52 -5.81 -5.65
N LEU A 132 1.13 -4.97 -4.68
CA LEU A 132 1.63 -5.10 -3.30
C LEU A 132 1.11 -6.37 -2.60
N LEU A 133 -0.14 -6.78 -2.84
CA LEU A 133 -0.65 -8.05 -2.32
C LEU A 133 0.11 -9.23 -2.94
N GLU A 134 0.40 -9.17 -4.25
CA GLU A 134 1.20 -10.19 -4.93
C GLU A 134 2.61 -10.27 -4.36
N LEU A 135 3.31 -9.14 -4.22
CA LEU A 135 4.60 -9.05 -3.55
C LEU A 135 4.55 -9.72 -2.16
N GLY A 136 3.57 -9.37 -1.34
CA GLY A 136 3.47 -9.86 0.03
C GLY A 136 3.15 -11.36 0.12
N PHE A 137 2.23 -11.86 -0.70
CA PHE A 137 1.81 -13.27 -0.60
C PHE A 137 2.70 -14.22 -1.42
N GLU A 138 3.19 -13.81 -2.59
CA GLU A 138 3.94 -14.70 -3.48
C GLU A 138 5.45 -14.63 -3.24
N GLU A 139 6.01 -13.42 -3.08
CA GLU A 139 7.45 -13.26 -2.90
C GLU A 139 7.84 -13.33 -1.41
N LEU A 140 7.15 -12.54 -0.56
CA LEU A 140 7.45 -12.50 0.87
C LEU A 140 6.81 -13.63 1.68
N ARG A 141 5.96 -14.46 1.06
CA ARG A 141 5.31 -15.62 1.69
C ARG A 141 4.54 -15.27 2.97
N LEU A 142 3.96 -14.08 3.02
CA LEU A 142 3.21 -13.65 4.19
C LEU A 142 1.95 -14.48 4.38
N HIS A 143 1.53 -14.58 5.64
CA HIS A 143 0.29 -15.26 6.02
C HIS A 143 -0.92 -14.31 5.95
N ARG A 144 -0.69 -13.03 6.27
CA ARG A 144 -1.74 -12.02 6.39
C ARG A 144 -1.23 -10.65 5.93
N ILE A 145 -2.08 -9.93 5.19
CA ILE A 145 -1.86 -8.52 4.84
C ILE A 145 -3.09 -7.73 5.24
N GLN A 146 -2.88 -6.58 5.87
CA GLN A 146 -3.94 -5.70 6.32
C GLN A 146 -3.80 -4.28 5.75
N ALA A 147 -4.88 -3.51 5.84
CA ALA A 147 -4.93 -2.08 5.58
C ALA A 147 -5.82 -1.43 6.63
N GLU A 148 -5.38 -0.28 7.12
CA GLU A 148 -6.07 0.54 8.11
C GLU A 148 -6.51 1.84 7.42
N LEU A 149 -7.70 2.33 7.75
CA LEU A 149 -8.24 3.56 7.17
C LEU A 149 -9.23 4.24 8.11
N ASP A 150 -9.35 5.57 7.96
CA ASP A 150 -10.42 6.34 8.58
C ASP A 150 -11.79 5.80 8.13
N GLY A 151 -12.67 5.50 9.07
CA GLY A 151 -13.99 4.91 8.80
C GLY A 151 -14.87 5.74 7.85
N ARG A 152 -14.57 7.03 7.68
CA ARG A 152 -15.26 7.94 6.75
C ARG A 152 -14.74 7.82 5.31
N ASN A 153 -13.59 7.18 5.08
CA ASN A 153 -12.98 7.01 3.77
C ASN A 153 -13.63 5.87 2.97
N THR A 154 -14.85 6.10 2.51
CA THR A 154 -15.62 5.09 1.75
C THR A 154 -14.97 4.72 0.41
N ALA A 155 -14.18 5.63 -0.19
CA ALA A 155 -13.47 5.34 -1.44
C ALA A 155 -12.38 4.28 -1.22
N SER A 156 -11.60 4.41 -0.14
CA SER A 156 -10.60 3.44 0.25
C SER A 156 -11.24 2.10 0.64
N ALA A 157 -12.32 2.11 1.43
CA ALA A 157 -13.06 0.90 1.80
C ALA A 157 -13.49 0.10 0.55
N ARG A 158 -14.12 0.77 -0.43
CA ARG A 158 -14.54 0.14 -1.69
C ARG A 158 -13.35 -0.40 -2.52
N LEU A 159 -12.18 0.24 -2.44
CA LEU A 159 -10.98 -0.26 -3.10
C LEU A 159 -10.53 -1.57 -2.46
N LEU A 160 -10.45 -1.64 -1.15
CA LEU A 160 -10.04 -2.84 -0.40
C LEU A 160 -11.03 -4.00 -0.63
N GLU A 161 -12.34 -3.72 -0.66
CA GLU A 161 -13.38 -4.69 -0.99
C GLU A 161 -13.22 -5.24 -2.43
N ARG A 162 -12.92 -4.39 -3.42
CA ARG A 162 -12.63 -4.84 -4.80
C ARG A 162 -11.37 -5.69 -4.89
N LEU A 163 -10.41 -5.49 -4.01
CA LEU A 163 -9.25 -6.37 -3.89
C LEU A 163 -9.62 -7.72 -3.26
N GLY A 164 -10.79 -7.81 -2.61
CA GLY A 164 -11.28 -8.98 -1.89
C GLY A 164 -10.80 -9.04 -0.44
N MET A 165 -10.32 -7.92 0.10
CA MET A 165 -10.03 -7.82 1.53
C MET A 165 -11.35 -7.71 2.31
N ARG A 166 -11.39 -8.31 3.49
CA ARG A 166 -12.56 -8.30 4.37
C ARG A 166 -12.37 -7.29 5.48
N ARG A 167 -13.44 -6.60 5.84
CA ARG A 167 -13.49 -5.79 7.06
C ARG A 167 -13.49 -6.73 8.27
N GLU A 168 -12.52 -6.53 9.16
CA GLU A 168 -12.35 -7.37 10.36
C GLU A 168 -12.46 -6.59 11.65
N GLY A 169 -12.27 -5.26 11.59
CA GLY A 169 -12.34 -4.41 12.78
C GLY A 169 -12.97 -3.06 12.51
N HIS A 170 -13.53 -2.49 13.59
CA HIS A 170 -13.97 -1.12 13.67
C HIS A 170 -13.65 -0.63 15.08
N LEU A 171 -12.67 0.23 15.18
CA LEU A 171 -12.22 0.83 16.43
C LEU A 171 -12.78 2.24 16.49
N ARG A 172 -13.64 2.50 17.48
CA ARG A 172 -14.27 3.81 17.63
C ARG A 172 -13.33 4.78 18.30
N GLU A 173 -13.27 6.00 17.76
CA GLU A 173 -12.47 7.10 18.32
C GLU A 173 -11.01 6.68 18.59
N ASN A 174 -10.42 5.92 17.63
CA ASN A 174 -9.09 5.34 17.77
C ASN A 174 -7.97 6.36 17.43
N GLU A 175 -8.27 7.33 16.57
CA GLU A 175 -7.30 8.31 16.10
C GLU A 175 -7.82 9.73 16.32
N PHE A 176 -6.90 10.64 16.69
CA PHE A 176 -7.23 12.06 16.83
C PHE A 176 -6.62 12.82 15.65
N LEU A 177 -7.46 13.24 14.70
CA LEU A 177 -7.06 13.87 13.45
C LEU A 177 -7.72 15.24 13.30
N ASP A 178 -6.92 16.26 13.03
CA ASP A 178 -7.39 17.64 12.79
C ASP A 178 -8.36 18.19 13.86
N GLY A 179 -8.13 17.80 15.13
CA GLY A 179 -8.96 18.26 16.25
C GLY A 179 -10.21 17.43 16.51
N GLU A 180 -10.42 16.34 15.80
CA GLU A 180 -11.57 15.43 15.95
C GLU A 180 -11.12 13.98 16.18
N TRP A 181 -11.90 13.23 16.95
CA TRP A 181 -11.75 11.79 17.06
C TRP A 181 -12.32 11.10 15.82
N ALA A 182 -11.54 10.23 15.23
CA ALA A 182 -11.91 9.43 14.07
C ALA A 182 -11.93 7.94 14.38
N ASP A 183 -12.88 7.25 13.80
CA ASP A 183 -12.93 5.80 13.84
C ASP A 183 -11.92 5.20 12.88
N GLU A 184 -11.24 4.15 13.27
CA GLU A 184 -10.40 3.35 12.41
C GLU A 184 -11.10 2.06 11.99
N VAL A 185 -10.97 1.70 10.73
CA VAL A 185 -11.48 0.45 10.17
C VAL A 185 -10.33 -0.39 9.62
N VAL A 186 -10.29 -1.65 10.03
CA VAL A 186 -9.27 -2.60 9.62
C VAL A 186 -9.83 -3.57 8.58
N TYR A 187 -9.17 -3.63 7.44
CA TYR A 187 -9.38 -4.64 6.40
C TYR A 187 -8.20 -5.60 6.36
N ALA A 188 -8.44 -6.86 6.03
CA ALA A 188 -7.38 -7.84 5.87
C ALA A 188 -7.71 -8.91 4.84
N MET A 189 -6.64 -9.58 4.39
CA MET A 189 -6.69 -10.77 3.55
C MET A 189 -5.69 -11.80 4.06
N LEU A 190 -6.06 -13.07 4.00
CA LEU A 190 -5.20 -14.19 4.34
C LEU A 190 -4.62 -14.83 3.07
N ALA A 191 -3.44 -15.43 3.18
CA ALA A 191 -2.78 -16.11 2.05
C ALA A 191 -3.66 -17.18 1.38
N ARG A 192 -4.52 -17.88 2.14
CA ARG A 192 -5.46 -18.86 1.59
C ARG A 192 -6.55 -18.20 0.73
N GLU A 193 -7.01 -17.01 1.11
CA GLU A 193 -8.04 -16.23 0.40
C GLU A 193 -7.46 -15.65 -0.89
N TRP A 194 -6.23 -15.15 -0.84
CA TRP A 194 -5.49 -14.71 -2.03
C TRP A 194 -5.33 -15.83 -3.06
N ARG A 195 -4.90 -17.04 -2.63
CA ARG A 195 -4.76 -18.20 -3.53
C ARG A 195 -6.07 -18.61 -4.16
N ALA A 196 -7.14 -18.69 -3.38
CA ALA A 196 -8.47 -19.00 -3.89
C ALA A 196 -8.94 -18.01 -4.96
N GLN A 197 -8.74 -16.71 -4.75
CA GLN A 197 -9.06 -15.67 -5.74
C GLN A 197 -8.24 -15.80 -7.02
N ARG A 198 -6.95 -16.15 -6.92
CA ARG A 198 -6.10 -16.35 -8.10
C ARG A 198 -6.56 -17.54 -8.93
N GLU A 199 -6.89 -18.64 -8.29
CA GLU A 199 -7.44 -19.83 -8.98
C GLU A 199 -8.76 -19.51 -9.68
N GLU A 200 -9.65 -18.79 -9.03
CA GLU A 200 -10.92 -18.36 -9.61
C GLU A 200 -10.71 -17.50 -10.86
N ARG A 201 -9.82 -16.50 -10.79
CA ARG A 201 -9.48 -15.66 -11.94
C ARG A 201 -8.82 -16.44 -13.08
N ALA A 202 -8.01 -17.44 -12.77
CA ALA A 202 -7.38 -18.28 -13.79
C ALA A 202 -8.40 -19.14 -14.54
N ARG A 203 -9.50 -19.55 -13.87
CA ARG A 203 -10.60 -20.31 -14.50
C ARG A 203 -11.51 -19.45 -15.39
N GLN A 204 -11.53 -18.13 -15.16
CA GLN A 204 -12.39 -17.18 -15.91
C GLN A 204 -11.72 -16.58 -17.16
N ARG A 205 -10.44 -16.87 -17.39
CA ARG A 205 -9.66 -16.47 -18.59
C ARG A 205 -9.59 -17.57 -19.62
#